data_4a98d8d10bf0408a8ab280d79f5a614e
#
_entry.id   4a98d8d10bf0408a8ab280d79f5a614e
#
_cell.length_a   1.000
_cell.length_b   1.000
_cell.length_c   1.000
_cell.angle_alpha   90.00
_cell.angle_beta   90.00
_cell.angle_gamma   90.00
#
_symmetry.space_group_name_H-M   'P 1'
#
loop_
_entity.id
_entity.type
_entity.pdbx_description
1 polymer ?
#
loop_
_entity_poly.entity_id
_entity_poly.type
_entity_poly.pdbx_seq_one_letter_code
_entity_poly.pdbx_strand_id
1 'polypeptide(L)'
;MNISIITVGKLKEKYLKLGIEEYTKRLSAYAKVDIVELADEKAPENLSETDMLIVKQKEGERILAKISPDAHVIALAIEGSMKTSEQLAENLDRLATYGKSKIAFVIGGSLGLSEDVMKRANETLSFSKMTFPHQLMKL
;
A
#
# COMPACT_ATOMS: atom_id res chain seq x y z
N MET A 1 9.81 -4.10 -14.63
CA MET A 1 9.36 -4.13 -13.20
C MET A 1 7.85 -3.90 -13.16
N ASN A 2 7.16 -4.71 -12.42
CA ASN A 2 5.72 -4.58 -12.19
C ASN A 2 5.47 -4.13 -10.77
N ILE A 3 4.81 -3.00 -10.62
CA ILE A 3 4.50 -2.42 -9.31
C ILE A 3 2.99 -2.41 -9.13
N SER A 4 2.52 -3.04 -8.06
CA SER A 4 1.12 -3.00 -7.66
C SER A 4 0.99 -2.12 -6.43
N ILE A 5 0.02 -1.23 -6.43
CA ILE A 5 -0.35 -0.47 -5.24
C ILE A 5 -1.70 -0.99 -4.80
N ILE A 6 -1.69 -1.77 -3.72
CA ILE A 6 -2.89 -2.41 -3.17
C ILE A 6 -3.36 -1.56 -2.01
N THR A 7 -4.55 -1.03 -2.12
CA THR A 7 -5.05 -0.03 -1.18
C THR A 7 -6.50 -0.32 -0.79
N VAL A 8 -6.83 -0.09 0.47
CA VAL A 8 -8.18 -0.21 0.99
C VAL A 8 -8.88 1.15 0.88
N GLY A 9 -10.10 1.11 0.37
CA GLY A 9 -10.89 2.30 0.10
C GLY A 9 -10.75 2.79 -1.33
N LYS A 10 -11.85 3.27 -1.90
CA LYS A 10 -11.88 3.79 -3.26
C LYS A 10 -11.74 5.31 -3.25
N LEU A 11 -11.00 5.84 -4.21
CA LEU A 11 -10.89 7.28 -4.39
C LEU A 11 -12.23 7.87 -4.80
N LYS A 12 -12.64 8.91 -4.11
CA LYS A 12 -13.87 9.66 -4.41
C LYS A 12 -13.58 11.01 -5.05
N GLU A 13 -12.44 11.60 -4.72
CA GLU A 13 -12.09 12.95 -5.16
C GLU A 13 -11.52 12.94 -6.58
N LYS A 14 -12.15 13.68 -7.47
CA LYS A 14 -11.76 13.75 -8.88
C LYS A 14 -10.32 14.25 -9.05
N TYR A 15 -9.91 15.23 -8.27
CA TYR A 15 -8.56 15.79 -8.39
C TYR A 15 -7.48 14.77 -8.02
N LEU A 16 -7.75 13.87 -7.05
CA LEU A 16 -6.82 12.79 -6.71
C LEU A 16 -6.76 11.74 -7.79
N LYS A 17 -7.89 11.38 -8.38
CA LYS A 17 -7.94 10.43 -9.51
C LYS A 17 -7.13 10.95 -10.69
N LEU A 18 -7.29 12.22 -11.02
CA LEU A 18 -6.56 12.85 -12.13
C LEU A 18 -5.06 12.91 -11.84
N GLY A 19 -4.69 13.22 -10.61
CA GLY A 19 -3.28 13.22 -10.20
C GLY A 19 -2.64 11.85 -10.31
N ILE A 20 -3.33 10.82 -9.85
CA ILE A 20 -2.86 9.43 -9.94
C ILE A 20 -2.70 9.00 -11.39
N GLU A 21 -3.68 9.31 -12.25
CA GLU A 21 -3.61 9.00 -13.68
C GLU A 21 -2.39 9.64 -14.33
N GLU A 22 -2.13 10.91 -14.01
CA GLU A 22 -0.98 11.64 -14.55
C GLU A 22 0.35 11.01 -14.12
N TYR A 23 0.51 10.69 -12.84
CA TYR A 23 1.75 10.09 -12.35
C TYR A 23 1.93 8.66 -12.85
N THR A 24 0.85 7.89 -12.92
CA THR A 24 0.90 6.54 -13.48
C THR A 24 1.34 6.58 -14.95
N LYS A 25 0.83 7.54 -15.70
CA LYS A 25 1.23 7.76 -17.09
C LYS A 25 2.72 8.08 -17.21
N ARG A 26 3.23 8.98 -16.37
CA ARG A 26 4.66 9.33 -16.37
C ARG A 26 5.53 8.14 -16.01
N LEU A 27 5.09 7.33 -15.07
CA LEU A 27 5.84 6.16 -14.63
C LEU A 27 5.83 5.02 -15.64
N SER A 28 4.90 5.02 -16.60
CA SER A 28 4.77 3.94 -17.59
C SER A 28 6.02 3.73 -18.44
N ALA A 29 6.86 4.75 -18.57
CA ALA A 29 8.15 4.64 -19.26
C ALA A 29 9.18 3.79 -18.48
N TYR A 30 8.98 3.59 -17.19
CA TYR A 30 9.94 2.94 -16.29
C TYR A 30 9.43 1.63 -15.71
N ALA A 31 8.13 1.52 -15.45
CA ALA A 31 7.54 0.37 -14.82
C ALA A 31 6.06 0.25 -15.19
N LYS A 32 5.52 -0.95 -15.10
CA LYS A 32 4.07 -1.16 -15.17
C LYS A 32 3.51 -0.98 -13.78
N VAL A 33 2.67 0.03 -13.59
CA VAL A 33 2.05 0.35 -12.30
C VAL A 33 0.55 0.07 -12.36
N ASP A 34 0.09 -0.83 -11.50
CA ASP A 34 -1.33 -1.15 -11.35
C ASP A 34 -1.79 -0.71 -9.97
N ILE A 35 -2.92 -0.02 -9.92
CA ILE A 35 -3.54 0.37 -8.66
C ILE A 35 -4.76 -0.50 -8.43
N VAL A 36 -4.74 -1.25 -7.33
CA VAL A 36 -5.80 -2.17 -6.93
C VAL A 36 -6.52 -1.56 -5.74
N GLU A 37 -7.72 -1.07 -5.97
CA GLU A 37 -8.55 -0.50 -4.91
C GLU A 37 -9.50 -1.58 -4.38
N LEU A 38 -9.44 -1.82 -3.07
CA LEU A 38 -10.28 -2.80 -2.39
C LEU A 38 -11.36 -2.07 -1.59
N ALA A 39 -12.52 -2.70 -1.48
CA ALA A 39 -13.59 -2.16 -0.64
C ALA A 39 -13.16 -2.14 0.83
N ASP A 40 -13.44 -1.03 1.50
CA ASP A 40 -13.25 -0.92 2.94
C ASP A 40 -14.43 -1.54 3.68
N GLU A 41 -14.19 -1.99 4.92
CA GLU A 41 -15.26 -2.37 5.81
C GLU A 41 -15.85 -1.13 6.46
N LYS A 42 -17.18 -1.06 6.48
CA LYS A 42 -17.86 0.03 7.20
C LYS A 42 -17.68 -0.14 8.69
N ALA A 43 -17.11 0.88 9.32
CA ALA A 43 -16.87 0.90 10.74
C ALA A 43 -17.84 1.90 11.39
N PRO A 44 -18.71 1.49 12.34
CA PRO A 44 -19.46 2.45 13.15
C PRO A 44 -18.52 3.31 13.99
N GLU A 45 -18.97 4.49 14.37
CA GLU A 45 -18.13 5.49 15.07
C GLU A 45 -17.58 5.02 16.42
N ASN A 46 -18.27 4.10 17.09
CA ASN A 46 -17.90 3.59 18.43
C ASN A 46 -17.54 2.13 18.37
N LEU A 47 -16.38 1.83 17.77
CA LEU A 47 -15.89 0.46 17.72
C LEU A 47 -15.16 0.08 19.01
N SER A 48 -15.45 -1.11 19.54
CA SER A 48 -14.61 -1.73 20.52
C SER A 48 -13.26 -2.14 19.89
N GLU A 49 -12.25 -2.40 20.71
CA GLU A 49 -10.96 -2.90 20.21
C GLU A 49 -11.13 -4.21 19.44
N THR A 50 -12.02 -5.09 19.89
CA THR A 50 -12.33 -6.35 19.22
C THR A 50 -12.92 -6.10 17.84
N ASP A 51 -13.85 -5.16 17.71
CA ASP A 51 -14.47 -4.82 16.43
C ASP A 51 -13.47 -4.21 15.46
N MET A 52 -12.54 -3.39 15.96
CA MET A 52 -11.45 -2.84 15.16
C MET A 52 -10.56 -3.93 14.60
N LEU A 53 -10.23 -4.94 15.40
CA LEU A 53 -9.43 -6.09 14.95
C LEU A 53 -10.16 -6.89 13.88
N ILE A 54 -11.47 -7.08 14.01
CA ILE A 54 -12.28 -7.79 13.02
C ILE A 54 -12.28 -7.03 11.69
N VAL A 55 -12.47 -5.72 11.72
CA VAL A 55 -12.44 -4.88 10.52
C VAL A 55 -11.09 -4.97 9.83
N LYS A 56 -10.01 -4.80 10.60
CA LYS A 56 -8.64 -4.89 10.06
C LYS A 56 -8.37 -6.25 9.45
N GLN A 57 -8.85 -7.32 10.07
CA GLN A 57 -8.65 -8.68 9.59
C GLN A 57 -9.40 -8.92 8.27
N LYS A 58 -10.64 -8.48 8.16
CA LYS A 58 -11.41 -8.61 6.91
C LYS A 58 -10.76 -7.83 5.77
N GLU A 59 -10.34 -6.61 6.02
CA GLU A 59 -9.61 -5.82 5.04
C GLU A 59 -8.29 -6.48 4.67
N GLY A 60 -7.59 -7.03 5.65
CA GLY A 60 -6.34 -7.74 5.47
C GLY A 60 -6.47 -8.98 4.59
N GLU A 61 -7.54 -9.75 4.76
CA GLU A 61 -7.82 -10.91 3.93
C GLU A 61 -7.99 -10.52 2.45
N ARG A 62 -8.66 -9.40 2.19
CA ARG A 62 -8.82 -8.87 0.83
C ARG A 62 -7.49 -8.46 0.24
N ILE A 63 -6.63 -7.82 1.04
CA ILE A 63 -5.28 -7.43 0.63
C ILE A 63 -4.46 -8.67 0.27
N LEU A 64 -4.42 -9.65 1.17
CA LEU A 64 -3.62 -10.86 0.98
C LEU A 64 -4.06 -11.64 -0.25
N ALA A 65 -5.35 -11.66 -0.56
CA ALA A 65 -5.88 -12.31 -1.75
C ALA A 65 -5.38 -11.69 -3.06
N LYS A 66 -4.92 -10.45 -3.03
CA LYS A 66 -4.43 -9.73 -4.21
C LYS A 66 -2.90 -9.72 -4.32
N ILE A 67 -2.20 -10.24 -3.33
CA ILE A 67 -0.73 -10.31 -3.36
C ILE A 67 -0.30 -11.59 -4.06
N SER A 68 0.50 -11.43 -5.11
CA SER A 68 1.13 -12.56 -5.79
C SER A 68 2.13 -13.25 -4.84
N PRO A 69 2.18 -14.60 -4.80
CA PRO A 69 3.12 -15.31 -3.90
C PRO A 69 4.57 -14.93 -4.09
N ASP A 70 4.98 -14.57 -5.29
CA ASP A 70 6.35 -14.19 -5.64
C ASP A 70 6.63 -12.69 -5.54
N ALA A 71 5.65 -11.90 -5.08
CA ALA A 71 5.83 -10.47 -4.92
C ALA A 71 6.64 -10.12 -3.68
N HIS A 72 7.50 -9.11 -3.81
CA HIS A 72 8.12 -8.46 -2.67
C HIS A 72 7.16 -7.39 -2.14
N VAL A 73 6.74 -7.51 -0.90
CA VAL A 73 5.71 -6.68 -0.31
C VAL A 73 6.32 -5.61 0.59
N ILE A 74 5.98 -4.36 0.30
CA ILE A 74 6.35 -3.21 1.11
C ILE A 74 5.07 -2.63 1.72
N ALA A 75 4.92 -2.79 3.02
CA ALA A 75 3.76 -2.26 3.73
C ALA A 75 4.04 -0.83 4.18
N LEU A 76 3.13 0.09 3.86
CA LEU A 76 3.22 1.46 4.32
C LEU A 76 2.66 1.56 5.74
N ALA A 77 3.51 1.97 6.67
CA ALA A 77 3.16 2.09 8.07
C ALA A 77 3.91 3.26 8.70
N ILE A 78 3.25 4.01 9.58
CA ILE A 78 3.88 5.17 10.24
C ILE A 78 5.11 4.73 11.03
N GLU A 79 5.06 3.54 11.61
CA GLU A 79 6.15 2.97 12.42
C GLU A 79 7.21 2.24 11.59
N GLY A 80 7.07 2.25 10.27
CA GLY A 80 8.03 1.61 9.37
C GLY A 80 9.35 2.37 9.27
N SER A 81 10.26 1.80 8.49
CA SER A 81 11.56 2.43 8.22
C SER A 81 11.39 3.64 7.32
N MET A 82 12.00 4.75 7.69
CA MET A 82 12.05 5.92 6.82
C MET A 82 13.24 5.83 5.89
N LYS A 83 13.05 6.23 4.63
CA LYS A 83 14.08 6.22 3.59
C LYS A 83 14.04 7.52 2.82
N THR A 84 15.19 7.92 2.32
CA THR A 84 15.24 8.99 1.31
C THR A 84 14.72 8.45 -0.02
N SER A 85 14.38 9.34 -0.95
CA SER A 85 13.98 8.95 -2.30
C SER A 85 15.06 8.12 -2.99
N GLU A 86 16.32 8.50 -2.80
CA GLU A 86 17.47 7.79 -3.36
C GLU A 86 17.61 6.39 -2.76
N GLN A 87 17.42 6.25 -1.46
CA GLN A 87 17.47 4.95 -0.79
C GLN A 87 16.36 4.01 -1.27
N LEU A 88 15.15 4.54 -1.47
CA LEU A 88 14.06 3.75 -2.01
C LEU A 88 14.36 3.31 -3.45
N ALA A 89 14.87 4.23 -4.27
CA ALA A 89 15.25 3.92 -5.65
C ALA A 89 16.32 2.83 -5.72
N GLU A 90 17.36 2.92 -4.87
CA GLU A 90 18.40 1.90 -4.78
C GLU A 90 17.83 0.54 -4.34
N ASN A 91 16.90 0.55 -3.38
CA ASN A 91 16.27 -0.67 -2.91
C ASN A 91 15.47 -1.35 -4.02
N LEU A 92 14.69 -0.59 -4.77
CA LEU A 92 13.91 -1.14 -5.88
C LEU A 92 14.82 -1.67 -7.00
N ASP A 93 15.89 -0.97 -7.31
CA ASP A 93 16.86 -1.39 -8.31
C ASP A 93 17.56 -2.69 -7.90
N ARG A 94 17.96 -2.79 -6.65
CA ARG A 94 18.57 -4.00 -6.10
C ARG A 94 17.61 -5.19 -6.15
N LEU A 95 16.34 -4.99 -5.79
CA LEU A 95 15.33 -6.04 -5.86
C LEU A 95 15.15 -6.55 -7.30
N ALA A 96 15.09 -5.64 -8.27
CA ALA A 96 14.98 -6.00 -9.68
C ALA A 96 16.22 -6.78 -10.15
N THR A 97 17.41 -6.38 -9.74
CA THR A 97 18.67 -7.03 -10.08
C THR A 97 18.71 -8.48 -9.56
N TYR A 98 18.15 -8.73 -8.38
CA TYR A 98 18.12 -10.07 -7.78
C TYR A 98 16.84 -10.85 -8.13
N GLY A 99 16.15 -10.48 -9.19
CA GLY A 99 15.02 -11.24 -9.72
C GLY A 99 13.68 -10.97 -9.07
N LYS A 100 13.58 -9.96 -8.21
CA LYS A 100 12.32 -9.54 -7.61
C LYS A 100 11.69 -8.43 -8.46
N SER A 101 11.08 -8.82 -9.57
CA SER A 101 10.50 -7.89 -10.53
C SER A 101 9.06 -7.50 -10.20
N LYS A 102 8.42 -8.16 -9.24
CA LYS A 102 7.07 -7.84 -8.78
C LYS A 102 7.12 -7.24 -7.39
N ILE A 103 6.74 -5.97 -7.30
CA ILE A 103 6.72 -5.22 -6.04
C ILE A 103 5.28 -4.84 -5.73
N ALA A 104 4.84 -5.10 -4.51
CA ALA A 104 3.52 -4.69 -4.05
C ALA A 104 3.67 -3.72 -2.88
N PHE A 105 3.19 -2.49 -3.08
CA PHE A 105 3.04 -1.54 -1.97
C PHE A 105 1.63 -1.71 -1.41
N VAL A 106 1.52 -1.79 -0.10
CA VAL A 106 0.23 -2.01 0.57
C VAL A 106 -0.10 -0.83 1.46
N ILE A 107 -1.27 -0.25 1.22
CA ILE A 107 -1.80 0.88 1.99
C ILE A 107 -3.09 0.45 2.68
N GLY A 108 -3.14 0.53 4.00
CA GLY A 108 -4.31 0.16 4.79
C GLY A 108 -5.42 1.21 4.76
N GLY A 109 -6.55 0.84 5.33
CA GLY A 109 -7.65 1.76 5.56
C GLY A 109 -7.42 2.64 6.80
N SER A 110 -8.48 3.25 7.31
CA SER A 110 -8.40 4.19 8.43
C SER A 110 -7.87 3.57 9.73
N LEU A 111 -8.03 2.27 9.91
CA LEU A 111 -7.56 1.55 11.10
C LEU A 111 -6.15 0.97 10.93
N GLY A 112 -5.54 1.11 9.75
CA GLY A 112 -4.23 0.55 9.46
C GLY A 112 -4.29 -0.88 8.94
N LEU A 113 -3.15 -1.58 8.99
CA LEU A 113 -3.00 -2.93 8.46
C LEU A 113 -3.12 -3.97 9.55
N SER A 114 -3.70 -5.13 9.19
CA SER A 114 -3.79 -6.27 10.11
C SER A 114 -2.41 -6.87 10.39
N GLU A 115 -2.34 -7.63 11.47
CA GLU A 115 -1.11 -8.34 11.83
C GLU A 115 -0.68 -9.32 10.75
N ASP A 116 -1.63 -10.02 10.12
CA ASP A 116 -1.33 -10.99 9.07
C ASP A 116 -0.71 -10.32 7.84
N VAL A 117 -1.20 -9.14 7.45
CA VAL A 117 -0.61 -8.37 6.37
C VAL A 117 0.81 -7.94 6.73
N MET A 118 1.01 -7.45 7.95
CA MET A 118 2.34 -7.06 8.43
C MET A 118 3.32 -8.23 8.44
N LYS A 119 2.87 -9.42 8.80
CA LYS A 119 3.70 -10.63 8.75
C LYS A 119 4.04 -11.04 7.32
N ARG A 120 3.13 -10.84 6.38
CA ARG A 120 3.39 -11.15 4.96
C ARG A 120 4.39 -10.16 4.36
N ALA A 121 4.40 -8.92 4.84
CA ALA A 121 5.28 -7.88 4.29
C ALA A 121 6.75 -8.26 4.44
N ASN A 122 7.51 -8.04 3.38
CA ASN A 122 8.96 -8.25 3.41
C ASN A 122 9.68 -7.07 4.05
N GLU A 123 9.10 -5.89 3.97
CA GLU A 123 9.62 -4.70 4.63
C GLU A 123 8.49 -3.71 4.90
N THR A 124 8.74 -2.76 5.77
CA THR A 124 7.83 -1.66 6.08
C THR A 124 8.47 -0.34 5.70
N LEU A 125 7.66 0.59 5.23
CA LEU A 125 8.12 1.92 4.80
C LEU A 125 7.25 2.99 5.44
N SER A 126 7.89 3.99 6.02
CA SER A 126 7.20 5.18 6.52
C SER A 126 7.66 6.40 5.72
N PHE A 127 6.71 7.16 5.20
CA PHE A 127 7.02 8.42 4.54
C PHE A 127 7.26 9.53 5.56
N SER A 128 6.66 9.41 6.75
CA SER A 128 6.75 10.42 7.79
C SER A 128 6.15 9.87 9.08
N LYS A 129 6.53 10.45 10.20
CA LYS A 129 5.87 10.20 11.49
C LYS A 129 4.51 10.88 11.57
N MET A 130 4.20 11.77 10.64
CA MET A 130 2.89 12.42 10.55
C MET A 130 1.90 11.52 9.83
N THR A 131 0.65 11.61 10.22
CA THR A 131 -0.44 10.88 9.57
C THR A 131 -0.94 11.69 8.37
N PHE A 132 -1.02 11.05 7.23
CA PHE A 132 -1.62 11.63 6.03
C PHE A 132 -3.03 11.06 5.82
N PRO A 133 -3.93 11.82 5.17
CA PRO A 133 -5.20 11.24 4.73
C PRO A 133 -4.91 10.02 3.84
N HIS A 134 -5.57 8.88 4.12
CA HIS A 134 -5.25 7.63 3.43
C HIS A 134 -5.50 7.70 1.92
N GLN A 135 -6.43 8.54 1.46
CA GLN A 135 -6.65 8.71 0.02
C GLN A 135 -5.51 9.45 -0.66
N LEU A 136 -4.83 10.36 0.05
CA LEU A 136 -3.68 11.07 -0.47
C LEU A 136 -2.47 10.14 -0.63
N MET A 137 -2.35 9.12 0.20
CA MET A 137 -1.20 8.20 0.18
C MET A 137 -1.05 7.47 -1.15
N LYS A 138 -2.13 7.30 -1.90
CA LYS A 138 -2.08 6.63 -3.22
C LYS A 138 -1.34 7.46 -4.25
N LEU A 139 -1.38 8.77 -4.11
CA LEU A 139 -0.74 9.70 -5.01
C LEU A 139 0.76 9.75 -4.79
#